data_02e32954edc9afed586635d1e43a4986
#
_entry.id   02e32954edc9afed586635d1e43a4986
#
_cell.length_a   1.000
_cell.length_b   1.000
_cell.length_c   1.000
_cell.angle_alpha   90.00
_cell.angle_beta   90.00
_cell.angle_gamma   90.00
#
_symmetry.space_group_name_H-M   'P 1'
#
loop_
_entity.id
_entity.type
_entity.pdbx_description
1 polymer ?
#
loop_
_entity_poly.entity_id
_entity_poly.type
_entity_poly.pdbx_seq_one_letter_code
_entity_poly.pdbx_strand_id
1 'polypeptide(L)'
;MQTSPLPTAQQLAAFSSFAQTLADQVRPLSRQWFRHPLMVETKADESPVTRADREVEQALREAIARQYPDHGIFGEEYGASHAEADWVWSLDPIDGTRAFISGNPLWGTLLGLLHRGRPVLGLIDIPMMAERWLGAAGSPARLNGEPCRTRQCTELDQAILYATS
;
A
#
# COMPACT_ATOMS: atom_id res chain seq x y z
N MET A 1 19.41 -20.77 11.24
CA MET A 1 18.57 -20.02 10.29
C MET A 1 19.50 -19.24 9.39
N GLN A 2 19.65 -19.64 8.14
CA GLN A 2 20.41 -18.85 7.16
C GLN A 2 19.61 -17.58 6.86
N THR A 3 20.18 -16.43 7.20
CA THR A 3 19.59 -15.14 6.82
C THR A 3 19.80 -14.99 5.31
N SER A 4 18.74 -15.12 4.53
CA SER A 4 18.78 -14.80 3.10
C SER A 4 19.32 -13.37 2.92
N PRO A 5 20.19 -13.13 1.93
CA PRO A 5 20.73 -11.79 1.72
C PRO A 5 19.61 -10.80 1.43
N LEU A 6 19.74 -9.60 1.99
CA LEU A 6 18.84 -8.49 1.68
C LEU A 6 18.94 -8.14 0.19
N PRO A 7 17.87 -7.61 -0.42
CA PRO A 7 17.92 -7.07 -1.77
C PRO A 7 19.01 -6.00 -1.91
N THR A 8 19.60 -5.91 -3.10
CA THR A 8 20.58 -4.85 -3.39
C THR A 8 19.92 -3.48 -3.42
N ALA A 9 20.70 -2.42 -3.17
CA ALA A 9 20.20 -1.05 -3.25
C ALA A 9 19.60 -0.73 -4.65
N GLN A 10 20.19 -1.30 -5.72
CA GLN A 10 19.68 -1.13 -7.08
C GLN A 10 18.31 -1.79 -7.26
N GLN A 11 18.12 -3.00 -6.75
CA GLN A 11 16.81 -3.68 -6.79
C GLN A 11 15.77 -2.88 -6.01
N LEU A 12 16.09 -2.42 -4.79
CA LEU A 12 15.17 -1.62 -3.98
C LEU A 12 14.83 -0.29 -4.65
N ALA A 13 15.78 0.36 -5.33
CA ALA A 13 15.51 1.57 -6.09
C ALA A 13 14.54 1.31 -7.26
N ALA A 14 14.73 0.22 -8.01
CA ALA A 14 13.83 -0.17 -9.10
C ALA A 14 12.41 -0.47 -8.59
N PHE A 15 12.28 -1.24 -7.50
CA PHE A 15 10.99 -1.54 -6.88
C PHE A 15 10.32 -0.28 -6.30
N SER A 16 11.10 0.63 -5.70
CA SER A 16 10.58 1.90 -5.20
C SER A 16 10.02 2.78 -6.32
N SER A 17 10.71 2.85 -7.45
CA SER A 17 10.23 3.56 -8.63
C SER A 17 8.96 2.91 -9.19
N PHE A 18 8.92 1.60 -9.27
CA PHE A 18 7.74 0.88 -9.75
C PHE A 18 6.54 1.04 -8.81
N ALA A 19 6.73 0.96 -7.49
CA ALA A 19 5.66 1.20 -6.52
C ALA A 19 5.05 2.61 -6.67
N GLN A 20 5.89 3.62 -6.92
CA GLN A 20 5.41 4.98 -7.18
C GLN A 20 4.61 5.06 -8.49
N THR A 21 5.06 4.38 -9.54
CA THR A 21 4.32 4.28 -10.82
C THR A 21 2.96 3.60 -10.62
N LEU A 22 2.89 2.53 -9.83
CA LEU A 22 1.62 1.87 -9.47
C LEU A 22 0.66 2.85 -8.78
N ALA A 23 1.15 3.57 -7.76
CA ALA A 23 0.35 4.54 -7.05
C ALA A 23 -0.13 5.68 -7.96
N ASP A 24 0.71 6.19 -8.86
CA ASP A 24 0.33 7.20 -9.85
C ASP A 24 -0.75 6.71 -10.81
N GLN A 25 -0.67 5.44 -11.22
CA GLN A 25 -1.63 4.83 -12.13
C GLN A 25 -3.01 4.67 -11.50
N VAL A 26 -3.09 4.30 -10.21
CA VAL A 26 -4.37 4.01 -9.56
C VAL A 26 -4.97 5.20 -8.81
N ARG A 27 -4.20 6.24 -8.50
CA ARG A 27 -4.69 7.46 -7.85
C ARG A 27 -5.89 8.09 -8.57
N PRO A 28 -5.92 8.28 -9.90
CA PRO A 28 -7.09 8.79 -10.59
C PRO A 28 -8.29 7.84 -10.51
N LEU A 29 -8.08 6.51 -10.49
CA LEU A 29 -9.14 5.52 -10.37
C LEU A 29 -9.83 5.60 -9.00
N SER A 30 -9.07 5.66 -7.92
CA SER A 30 -9.63 5.79 -6.58
C SER A 30 -10.34 7.14 -6.38
N ARG A 31 -9.74 8.23 -6.87
CA ARG A 31 -10.32 9.58 -6.75
C ARG A 31 -11.62 9.77 -7.51
N GLN A 32 -11.80 9.14 -8.68
CA GLN A 32 -13.04 9.27 -9.45
C GLN A 32 -14.28 8.73 -8.71
N TRP A 33 -14.08 7.75 -7.82
CA TRP A 33 -15.15 7.17 -7.02
C TRP A 33 -15.39 7.89 -5.69
N PHE A 34 -14.44 8.68 -5.22
CA PHE A 34 -14.56 9.39 -3.94
C PHE A 34 -15.67 10.44 -3.98
N ARG A 35 -16.62 10.36 -3.04
CA ARG A 35 -17.81 11.22 -2.95
C ARG A 35 -18.76 11.12 -4.15
N HIS A 36 -18.70 10.02 -4.90
CA HIS A 36 -19.69 9.68 -5.91
C HIS A 36 -20.59 8.55 -5.40
N PRO A 37 -21.81 8.38 -5.99
CA PRO A 37 -22.66 7.25 -5.63
C PRO A 37 -21.95 5.92 -5.83
N LEU A 38 -21.79 5.17 -4.75
CA LEU A 38 -21.16 3.87 -4.73
C LEU A 38 -22.15 2.81 -4.29
N MET A 39 -22.13 1.66 -4.95
CA MET A 39 -22.71 0.44 -4.39
C MET A 39 -21.72 -0.10 -3.36
N VAL A 40 -22.15 -0.14 -2.11
CA VAL A 40 -21.39 -0.72 -1.00
C VAL A 40 -21.90 -2.14 -0.80
N GLU A 41 -20.97 -3.09 -0.81
CA GLU A 41 -21.22 -4.48 -0.44
C GLU A 41 -20.60 -4.75 0.93
N THR A 42 -21.12 -5.74 1.63
CA THR A 42 -20.58 -6.17 2.91
C THR A 42 -19.85 -7.51 2.72
N LYS A 43 -18.59 -7.58 3.10
CA LYS A 43 -17.80 -8.82 3.07
C LYS A 43 -18.29 -9.80 4.17
N ALA A 44 -17.81 -11.04 4.12
CA ALA A 44 -18.17 -12.07 5.10
C ALA A 44 -17.71 -11.73 6.54
N ASP A 45 -16.73 -10.88 6.70
CA ASP A 45 -16.21 -10.35 7.99
C ASP A 45 -16.90 -9.06 8.43
N GLU A 46 -18.04 -8.70 7.81
CA GLU A 46 -18.82 -7.48 8.04
C GLU A 46 -18.11 -6.18 7.64
N SER A 47 -16.94 -6.23 6.99
CA SER A 47 -16.28 -5.05 6.44
C SER A 47 -16.94 -4.58 5.13
N PRO A 48 -16.99 -3.26 4.87
CA PRO A 48 -17.50 -2.75 3.62
C PRO A 48 -16.48 -2.93 2.50
N VAL A 49 -16.95 -3.18 1.29
CA VAL A 49 -16.18 -3.14 0.06
C VAL A 49 -16.95 -2.37 -1.00
N THR A 50 -16.25 -1.65 -1.83
CA THR A 50 -16.84 -0.92 -2.94
C THR A 50 -16.31 -1.40 -4.28
N ARG A 51 -16.97 -0.99 -5.34
CA ARG A 51 -16.46 -1.21 -6.70
C ARG A 51 -15.10 -0.56 -6.90
N ALA A 52 -14.83 0.55 -6.20
CA ALA A 52 -13.55 1.25 -6.28
C ALA A 52 -12.39 0.38 -5.78
N ASP A 53 -12.56 -0.29 -4.65
CA ASP A 53 -11.54 -1.21 -4.08
C ASP A 53 -11.15 -2.26 -5.12
N ARG A 54 -12.14 -2.90 -5.73
CA ARG A 54 -11.92 -3.96 -6.72
C ARG A 54 -11.27 -3.46 -8.00
N GLU A 55 -11.69 -2.32 -8.54
CA GLU A 55 -11.11 -1.74 -9.75
C GLU A 55 -9.64 -1.31 -9.52
N VAL A 56 -9.34 -0.73 -8.36
CA VAL A 56 -7.98 -0.34 -8.01
C VAL A 56 -7.09 -1.57 -7.85
N GLU A 57 -7.54 -2.59 -7.10
CA GLU A 57 -6.74 -3.81 -6.93
C GLU A 57 -6.51 -4.54 -8.26
N GLN A 58 -7.53 -4.64 -9.11
CA GLN A 58 -7.40 -5.25 -10.42
C GLN A 58 -6.33 -4.54 -11.28
N ALA A 59 -6.34 -3.22 -11.31
CA ALA A 59 -5.35 -2.44 -12.06
C ALA A 59 -3.92 -2.62 -11.52
N LEU A 60 -3.76 -2.69 -10.19
CA LEU A 60 -2.48 -2.99 -9.56
C LEU A 60 -1.96 -4.38 -9.95
N ARG A 61 -2.82 -5.39 -9.85
CA ARG A 61 -2.48 -6.78 -10.22
C ARG A 61 -2.03 -6.91 -11.66
N GLU A 62 -2.75 -6.29 -12.58
CA GLU A 62 -2.41 -6.31 -14.01
C GLU A 62 -1.06 -5.63 -14.29
N ALA A 63 -0.78 -4.52 -13.64
CA ALA A 63 0.49 -3.83 -13.79
C ALA A 63 1.66 -4.63 -13.21
N ILE A 64 1.47 -5.26 -12.03
CA ILE A 64 2.48 -6.12 -11.40
C ILE A 64 2.74 -7.35 -12.28
N ALA A 65 1.71 -8.08 -12.72
CA ALA A 65 1.85 -9.27 -13.55
C ALA A 65 2.55 -8.99 -14.88
N ARG A 66 2.36 -7.79 -15.44
CA ARG A 66 3.02 -7.35 -16.67
C ARG A 66 4.51 -7.08 -16.47
N GLN A 67 4.89 -6.45 -15.36
CA GLN A 67 6.26 -6.03 -15.10
C GLN A 67 7.09 -7.11 -14.39
N TYR A 68 6.45 -7.88 -13.53
CA TYR A 68 7.06 -8.91 -12.68
C TYR A 68 6.19 -10.17 -12.66
N PRO A 69 6.14 -10.93 -13.78
CA PRO A 69 5.24 -12.08 -13.92
C PRO A 69 5.52 -13.22 -12.91
N ASP A 70 6.74 -13.29 -12.38
CA ASP A 70 7.15 -14.30 -11.40
C ASP A 70 6.93 -13.87 -9.94
N HIS A 71 6.42 -12.65 -9.70
CA HIS A 71 6.11 -12.20 -8.36
C HIS A 71 4.73 -12.69 -7.90
N GLY A 72 4.62 -12.97 -6.61
CA GLY A 72 3.35 -13.21 -5.95
C GLY A 72 2.61 -11.90 -5.62
N ILE A 73 1.31 -12.04 -5.38
CA ILE A 73 0.46 -10.93 -4.93
C ILE A 73 -0.43 -11.44 -3.81
N PHE A 74 -0.52 -10.69 -2.73
CA PHE A 74 -1.48 -10.82 -1.66
C PHE A 74 -2.32 -9.55 -1.61
N GLY A 75 -3.57 -9.62 -2.07
CA GLY A 75 -4.49 -8.49 -2.10
C GLY A 75 -5.67 -8.68 -1.18
N GLU A 76 -6.24 -7.58 -0.73
CA GLU A 76 -7.36 -7.58 0.20
C GLU A 76 -8.65 -8.09 -0.45
N GLU A 77 -8.87 -7.77 -1.74
CA GLU A 77 -10.14 -8.06 -2.42
C GLU A 77 -10.15 -9.40 -3.16
N TYR A 78 -9.02 -9.76 -3.79
CA TYR A 78 -8.92 -10.98 -4.59
C TYR A 78 -7.98 -12.04 -3.99
N GLY A 79 -7.48 -11.81 -2.75
CA GLY A 79 -6.66 -12.78 -2.04
C GLY A 79 -5.28 -12.99 -2.67
N ALA A 80 -4.72 -14.19 -2.48
CA ALA A 80 -3.36 -14.52 -2.86
C ALA A 80 -3.26 -15.14 -4.25
N SER A 81 -2.21 -14.79 -4.98
CA SER A 81 -1.73 -15.50 -6.17
C SER A 81 -0.22 -15.65 -6.10
N HIS A 82 0.32 -16.82 -6.47
CA HIS A 82 1.76 -17.16 -6.39
C HIS A 82 2.37 -16.80 -5.02
N ALA A 83 1.67 -17.12 -3.91
CA ALA A 83 2.06 -16.73 -2.55
C ALA A 83 3.43 -17.28 -2.11
N GLU A 84 3.91 -18.36 -2.76
CA GLU A 84 5.19 -19.02 -2.49
C GLU A 84 6.38 -18.38 -3.22
N ALA A 85 6.14 -17.33 -4.03
CA ALA A 85 7.21 -16.63 -4.73
C ALA A 85 8.19 -15.96 -3.77
N ASP A 86 9.45 -15.83 -4.17
CA ASP A 86 10.47 -15.11 -3.38
C ASP A 86 10.08 -13.63 -3.14
N TRP A 87 9.35 -13.04 -4.09
CA TRP A 87 8.86 -11.67 -4.05
C TRP A 87 7.34 -11.65 -4.06
N VAL A 88 6.74 -11.02 -3.07
CA VAL A 88 5.27 -10.94 -2.94
C VAL A 88 4.87 -9.49 -2.69
N TRP A 89 4.00 -8.97 -3.54
CA TRP A 89 3.35 -7.67 -3.34
C TRP A 89 2.15 -7.82 -2.41
N SER A 90 2.06 -6.98 -1.39
CA SER A 90 0.88 -6.83 -0.54
C SER A 90 0.13 -5.58 -0.95
N LEU A 91 -1.17 -5.71 -1.23
CA LEU A 91 -2.01 -4.65 -1.76
C LEU A 91 -3.22 -4.43 -0.87
N ASP A 92 -3.42 -3.18 -0.48
CA ASP A 92 -4.67 -2.69 0.06
C ASP A 92 -5.08 -1.49 -0.81
N PRO A 93 -6.11 -1.66 -1.65
CA PRO A 93 -6.50 -0.64 -2.63
C PRO A 93 -7.04 0.63 -2.00
N ILE A 94 -7.87 0.50 -0.94
CA ILE A 94 -8.47 1.64 -0.24
C ILE A 94 -8.50 1.35 1.26
N ASP A 95 -7.33 1.47 1.92
CA ASP A 95 -7.27 1.46 3.38
C ASP A 95 -8.12 2.61 3.94
N GLY A 96 -8.99 2.27 4.89
CA GLY A 96 -9.97 3.20 5.40
C GLY A 96 -11.24 3.28 4.55
N THR A 97 -11.75 2.15 4.05
CA THR A 97 -12.97 2.07 3.24
C THR A 97 -14.17 2.78 3.89
N ARG A 98 -14.29 2.73 5.22
CA ARG A 98 -15.35 3.47 5.94
C ARG A 98 -15.19 4.99 5.82
N ALA A 99 -13.96 5.49 5.88
CA ALA A 99 -13.66 6.90 5.65
C ALA A 99 -14.00 7.28 4.19
N PHE A 100 -13.60 6.43 3.24
CA PHE A 100 -13.90 6.61 1.82
C PHE A 100 -15.40 6.73 1.56
N ILE A 101 -16.20 5.79 2.05
CA ILE A 101 -17.66 5.75 1.87
C ILE A 101 -18.33 6.97 2.52
N SER A 102 -17.88 7.39 3.70
CA SER A 102 -18.44 8.56 4.41
C SER A 102 -17.99 9.90 3.84
N GLY A 103 -17.11 9.92 2.85
CA GLY A 103 -16.55 11.14 2.26
C GLY A 103 -15.48 11.82 3.11
N ASN A 104 -14.92 11.12 4.11
CA ASN A 104 -13.75 11.57 4.86
C ASN A 104 -12.49 11.37 4.01
N PRO A 105 -11.60 12.39 3.86
CA PRO A 105 -10.41 12.29 3.00
C PRO A 105 -9.28 11.40 3.56
N LEU A 106 -9.41 10.87 4.77
CA LEU A 106 -8.39 10.04 5.43
C LEU A 106 -8.51 8.58 5.02
N TRP A 107 -8.15 8.31 3.79
CA TRP A 107 -8.03 6.97 3.20
C TRP A 107 -6.84 6.94 2.25
N GLY A 108 -6.31 5.77 1.97
CA GLY A 108 -5.13 5.65 1.13
C GLY A 108 -5.02 4.32 0.40
N THR A 109 -4.09 4.24 -0.55
CA THR A 109 -3.66 3.00 -1.18
C THR A 109 -2.35 2.55 -0.53
N LEU A 110 -2.32 1.31 -0.03
CA LEU A 110 -1.13 0.74 0.58
C LEU A 110 -0.51 -0.31 -0.34
N LEU A 111 0.79 -0.18 -0.56
CA LEU A 111 1.59 -1.15 -1.31
C LEU A 111 2.76 -1.62 -0.46
N GLY A 112 2.89 -2.91 -0.30
CA GLY A 112 4.05 -3.54 0.34
C GLY A 112 4.78 -4.47 -0.63
N LEU A 113 6.08 -4.63 -0.46
CA LEU A 113 6.85 -5.68 -1.12
C LEU A 113 7.58 -6.50 -0.07
N LEU A 114 7.37 -7.80 -0.11
CA LEU A 114 8.06 -8.77 0.73
C LEU A 114 9.07 -9.54 -0.11
N HIS A 115 10.24 -9.81 0.47
CA HIS A 115 11.21 -10.73 -0.05
C HIS A 115 11.36 -11.92 0.91
N ARG A 116 10.93 -13.11 0.48
CA ARG A 116 10.92 -14.32 1.30
C ARG A 116 10.24 -14.11 2.66
N GLY A 117 9.05 -13.51 2.62
CA GLY A 117 8.22 -13.23 3.79
C GLY A 117 8.70 -12.04 4.65
N ARG A 118 9.76 -11.32 4.29
CA ARG A 118 10.26 -10.14 5.04
C ARG A 118 9.88 -8.86 4.29
N PRO A 119 9.19 -7.91 4.92
CA PRO A 119 8.91 -6.60 4.31
C PRO A 119 10.23 -5.87 3.96
N VAL A 120 10.35 -5.41 2.73
CA VAL A 120 11.55 -4.69 2.23
C VAL A 120 11.21 -3.34 1.63
N LEU A 121 9.95 -3.09 1.32
CA LEU A 121 9.44 -1.81 0.82
C LEU A 121 8.00 -1.63 1.27
N GLY A 122 7.61 -0.40 1.58
CA GLY A 122 6.24 0.02 1.82
C GLY A 122 5.98 1.40 1.24
N LEU A 123 4.80 1.57 0.64
CA LEU A 123 4.32 2.84 0.13
C LEU A 123 2.90 3.06 0.63
N ILE A 124 2.63 4.28 1.11
CA ILE A 124 1.29 4.76 1.46
C ILE A 124 1.01 5.97 0.59
N ASP A 125 -0.04 5.92 -0.19
CA ASP A 125 -0.51 7.04 -1.00
C ASP A 125 -1.84 7.54 -0.47
N ILE A 126 -1.91 8.81 -0.03
CA ILE A 126 -3.13 9.45 0.46
C ILE A 126 -3.59 10.48 -0.58
N PRO A 127 -4.44 10.09 -1.55
CA PRO A 127 -4.70 10.89 -2.74
C PRO A 127 -5.33 12.24 -2.47
N MET A 128 -6.15 12.33 -1.42
CA MET A 128 -6.89 13.55 -1.10
C MET A 128 -6.05 14.58 -0.37
N MET A 129 -4.94 14.15 0.25
CA MET A 129 -3.99 15.03 0.94
C MET A 129 -2.75 15.35 0.09
N ALA A 130 -2.63 14.71 -1.08
CA ALA A 130 -1.43 14.77 -1.92
C ALA A 130 -0.16 14.34 -1.15
N GLU A 131 -0.29 13.37 -0.25
CA GLU A 131 0.80 12.81 0.52
C GLU A 131 1.16 11.41 0.02
N ARG A 132 2.46 11.16 -0.10
CA ARG A 132 3.00 9.84 -0.41
C ARG A 132 4.18 9.54 0.50
N TRP A 133 4.03 8.48 1.27
CA TRP A 133 5.05 7.96 2.15
C TRP A 133 5.71 6.75 1.50
N LEU A 134 7.03 6.71 1.49
CA LEU A 134 7.80 5.61 0.92
C LEU A 134 8.92 5.22 1.88
N GLY A 135 8.99 3.95 2.22
CA GLY A 135 10.07 3.36 2.99
C GLY A 135 10.65 2.15 2.27
N ALA A 136 11.99 2.01 2.27
CA ALA A 136 12.67 0.84 1.77
C ALA A 136 13.78 0.43 2.72
N ALA A 137 14.06 -0.88 2.80
CA ALA A 137 15.09 -1.42 3.69
C ALA A 137 16.45 -0.75 3.44
N GLY A 138 17.10 -0.31 4.53
CA GLY A 138 18.39 0.38 4.46
C GLY A 138 18.34 1.84 4.00
N SER A 139 17.13 2.42 3.81
CA SER A 139 16.96 3.82 3.40
C SER A 139 16.07 4.56 4.38
N PRO A 140 16.24 5.87 4.57
CA PRO A 140 15.29 6.70 5.33
C PRO A 140 13.91 6.69 4.68
N ALA A 141 12.86 6.71 5.52
CA ALA A 141 11.51 6.96 5.02
C ALA A 141 11.40 8.37 4.42
N ARG A 142 10.51 8.53 3.45
CA ARG A 142 10.30 9.79 2.74
C ARG A 142 8.81 10.14 2.69
N LEU A 143 8.54 11.43 2.85
CA LEU A 143 7.23 12.03 2.57
C LEU A 143 7.38 12.95 1.35
N ASN A 144 6.66 12.65 0.27
CA ASN A 144 6.72 13.38 -0.99
C ASN A 144 8.16 13.57 -1.52
N GLY A 145 9.01 12.55 -1.33
CA GLY A 145 10.41 12.57 -1.74
C GLY A 145 11.38 13.11 -0.70
N GLU A 146 10.92 13.88 0.29
CA GLU A 146 11.76 14.44 1.36
C GLU A 146 11.97 13.43 2.50
N PRO A 147 13.19 13.28 3.01
CA PRO A 147 13.45 12.40 4.16
C PRO A 147 12.62 12.80 5.37
N CYS A 148 12.00 11.82 6.01
CA CYS A 148 11.21 12.03 7.23
C CYS A 148 11.52 10.98 8.28
N ARG A 149 11.20 11.32 9.53
CA ARG A 149 11.33 10.43 10.69
C ARG A 149 10.37 10.86 11.77
N THR A 150 10.02 9.95 12.66
CA THR A 150 9.27 10.26 13.86
C THR A 150 10.07 11.23 14.74
N ARG A 151 9.36 12.03 15.54
CA ARG A 151 10.01 12.83 16.59
C ARG A 151 10.71 11.92 17.62
N GLN A 152 11.74 12.41 18.24
CA GLN A 152 12.32 11.70 19.39
C GLN A 152 11.34 11.73 20.57
N CYS A 153 11.10 10.56 21.15
CA CYS A 153 10.27 10.39 22.34
C CYS A 153 10.87 9.25 23.16
N THR A 154 11.49 9.58 24.30
CA THR A 154 12.15 8.63 25.19
C THR A 154 11.23 8.14 26.31
N GLU A 155 10.21 8.90 26.63
CA GLU A 155 9.29 8.62 27.72
C GLU A 155 7.89 8.29 27.16
N LEU A 156 7.29 7.23 27.68
CA LEU A 156 5.97 6.76 27.22
C LEU A 156 4.84 7.76 27.49
N ASP A 157 4.91 8.49 28.59
CA ASP A 157 3.95 9.53 28.99
C ASP A 157 3.97 10.76 28.07
N GLN A 158 5.04 10.91 27.26
CA GLN A 158 5.17 11.95 26.24
C GLN A 158 4.82 11.46 24.84
N ALA A 159 4.47 10.18 24.70
CA ALA A 159 4.08 9.62 23.42
C ALA A 159 2.71 10.15 22.99
N ILE A 160 2.56 10.35 21.68
CA ILE A 160 1.26 10.66 21.07
C ILE A 160 0.82 9.41 20.32
N LEU A 161 -0.29 8.83 20.76
CA LEU A 161 -0.96 7.74 20.07
C LEU A 161 -2.23 8.29 19.44
N TYR A 162 -2.38 8.04 18.15
CA TYR A 162 -3.61 8.28 17.41
C TYR A 162 -4.09 6.95 16.82
N ALA A 163 -5.36 6.66 17.00
CA ALA A 163 -5.99 5.49 16.43
C ALA A 163 -7.32 5.89 15.79
N THR A 164 -7.63 5.32 14.65
CA THR A 164 -8.96 5.34 14.05
C THR A 164 -9.67 4.03 14.41
N SER A 165 -10.90 4.10 14.85
CA SER A 165 -11.73 2.92 15.14
C SER A 165 -12.40 2.42 13.87
#